data_0b532fd7783ca73c2b9472b3aea9fd5b
#
_entry.id   0b532fd7783ca73c2b9472b3aea9fd5b
#
_cell.length_a   1.000
_cell.length_b   1.000
_cell.length_c   1.000
_cell.angle_alpha   90.00
_cell.angle_beta   90.00
_cell.angle_gamma   90.00
#
_symmetry.space_group_name_H-M   'P 1'
#
loop_
_entity.id
_entity.type
_entity.pdbx_description
1 polymer ?
#
loop_
_entity_poly.entity_id
_entity_poly.type
_entity_poly.pdbx_seq_one_letter_code
_entity_poly.pdbx_strand_id
1 'polypeptide(L)'
;EKVKLPFSQNEYDQRVSKLRGIMDKNNLDMVILTSMHNVAYYTGFIYCSFGRPYGCVVTKDKIVTISANIDASQPWRRSYCDNVIYTDWKRDNFLRAIVSIIGRDKSPKNIGLEYDHITLEIREKIGSIFIFSVFSDVSKDLMKLRMIKSNEEIEIIKNGARIADLGGEEIVKKIR
;
A
#
# COMPACT_ATOMS: atom_id res chain seq x y z
N GLU A 1 -14.01 2.12 -15.87
CA GLU A 1 -14.79 2.47 -14.68
C GLU A 1 -14.23 1.76 -13.45
N LYS A 2 -14.17 2.44 -12.28
CA LYS A 2 -13.71 1.83 -11.02
C LYS A 2 -14.77 0.86 -10.49
N VAL A 3 -14.31 -0.22 -9.86
CA VAL A 3 -15.19 -1.16 -9.17
C VAL A 3 -15.54 -0.66 -7.77
N LYS A 4 -16.66 -1.13 -7.22
CA LYS A 4 -17.00 -0.87 -5.82
C LYS A 4 -15.96 -1.54 -4.92
N LEU A 5 -15.36 -0.76 -4.04
CA LEU A 5 -14.40 -1.23 -3.06
C LEU A 5 -15.10 -1.77 -1.80
N PRO A 6 -14.42 -2.61 -1.00
CA PRO A 6 -15.02 -3.21 0.21
C PRO A 6 -15.31 -2.19 1.31
N PHE A 7 -14.57 -1.10 1.36
CA PHE A 7 -14.74 -0.03 2.34
C PHE A 7 -15.23 1.26 1.69
N SER A 8 -15.81 2.14 2.50
CA SER A 8 -16.23 3.46 2.07
C SER A 8 -15.02 4.35 1.74
N GLN A 9 -15.26 5.38 0.91
CA GLN A 9 -14.26 6.43 0.65
C GLN A 9 -13.77 7.07 1.96
N ASN A 10 -14.70 7.34 2.88
CA ASN A 10 -14.38 7.94 4.17
C ASN A 10 -13.44 7.06 5.01
N GLU A 11 -13.61 5.74 4.97
CA GLU A 11 -12.71 4.81 5.67
C GLU A 11 -11.27 4.91 5.12
N TYR A 12 -11.10 4.92 3.78
CA TYR A 12 -9.77 5.09 3.18
C TYR A 12 -9.16 6.46 3.50
N ASP A 13 -9.96 7.53 3.45
CA ASP A 13 -9.50 8.87 3.78
C ASP A 13 -9.03 8.97 5.23
N GLN A 14 -9.73 8.35 6.16
CA GLN A 14 -9.33 8.27 7.58
C GLN A 14 -8.03 7.49 7.76
N ARG A 15 -7.85 6.36 7.06
CA ARG A 15 -6.60 5.57 7.12
C ARG A 15 -5.41 6.40 6.64
N VAL A 16 -5.55 7.06 5.50
CA VAL A 16 -4.50 7.92 4.94
C VAL A 16 -4.23 9.12 5.85
N SER A 17 -5.26 9.72 6.44
CA SER A 17 -5.10 10.82 7.40
C SER A 17 -4.31 10.38 8.64
N LYS A 18 -4.58 9.20 9.19
CA LYS A 18 -3.80 8.64 10.31
C LYS A 18 -2.34 8.40 9.93
N LEU A 19 -2.08 7.90 8.72
CA LEU A 19 -0.72 7.74 8.21
C LEU A 19 0.00 9.09 8.09
N ARG A 20 -0.69 10.09 7.54
CA ARG A 20 -0.13 11.46 7.44
C ARG A 20 0.14 12.06 8.82
N GLY A 21 -0.66 11.76 9.83
CA GLY A 21 -0.37 12.13 11.22
C GLY A 21 0.94 11.51 11.75
N ILE A 22 1.26 10.25 11.36
CA ILE A 22 2.56 9.64 11.65
C ILE A 22 3.68 10.34 10.87
N MET A 23 3.44 10.68 9.61
CA MET A 23 4.42 11.40 8.79
C MET A 23 4.76 12.76 9.42
N ASP A 24 3.77 13.51 9.86
CA ASP A 24 3.97 14.81 10.51
C ASP A 24 4.74 14.67 11.83
N LYS A 25 4.34 13.70 12.68
CA LYS A 25 5.02 13.42 13.96
C LYS A 25 6.50 13.07 13.78
N ASN A 26 6.83 12.30 12.72
CA ASN A 26 8.18 11.84 12.44
C ASN A 26 8.92 12.72 11.41
N ASN A 27 8.33 13.87 11.04
CA ASN A 27 8.85 14.80 10.05
C ASN A 27 9.19 14.13 8.70
N LEU A 28 8.30 13.23 8.23
CA LEU A 28 8.47 12.53 6.96
C LEU A 28 7.82 13.32 5.81
N ASP A 29 8.54 13.44 4.70
CA ASP A 29 8.02 14.06 3.47
C ASP A 29 7.27 13.04 2.61
N MET A 30 7.66 11.77 2.72
CA MET A 30 7.14 10.68 1.91
C MET A 30 7.22 9.35 2.66
N VAL A 31 6.28 8.45 2.40
CA VAL A 31 6.32 7.03 2.80
C VAL A 31 6.19 6.17 1.55
N ILE A 32 7.04 5.16 1.42
CA ILE A 32 6.96 4.16 0.36
C ILE A 32 6.53 2.84 0.99
N LEU A 33 5.36 2.36 0.59
CA LEU A 33 4.79 1.08 1.02
C LEU A 33 5.03 0.04 -0.07
N THR A 34 5.52 -1.13 0.33
CA THR A 34 5.82 -2.25 -0.57
C THR A 34 5.15 -3.55 -0.14
N SER A 35 4.72 -3.66 1.12
CA SER A 35 4.02 -4.84 1.60
C SER A 35 2.59 -4.90 1.06
N MET A 36 2.17 -6.10 0.65
CA MET A 36 0.83 -6.34 0.12
C MET A 36 -0.27 -5.88 1.08
N HIS A 37 -0.13 -6.17 2.37
CA HIS A 37 -1.13 -5.83 3.38
C HIS A 37 -1.24 -4.32 3.61
N ASN A 38 -0.13 -3.56 3.61
CA ASN A 38 -0.21 -2.11 3.75
C ASN A 38 -0.69 -1.44 2.47
N VAL A 39 -0.24 -1.88 1.30
CA VAL A 39 -0.79 -1.36 0.03
C VAL A 39 -2.30 -1.60 -0.04
N ALA A 40 -2.78 -2.82 0.29
CA ALA A 40 -4.21 -3.12 0.31
C ALA A 40 -4.98 -2.29 1.36
N TYR A 41 -4.41 -2.12 2.55
CA TYR A 41 -5.04 -1.37 3.64
C TYR A 41 -5.30 0.10 3.28
N TYR A 42 -4.32 0.74 2.64
CA TYR A 42 -4.41 2.16 2.29
C TYR A 42 -5.05 2.43 0.93
N THR A 43 -5.09 1.45 0.03
CA THR A 43 -5.55 1.68 -1.36
C THR A 43 -6.74 0.84 -1.79
N GLY A 44 -7.03 -0.25 -1.10
CA GLY A 44 -8.05 -1.22 -1.47
C GLY A 44 -7.58 -2.26 -2.49
N PHE A 45 -6.42 -2.10 -3.09
CA PHE A 45 -5.92 -3.03 -4.10
C PHE A 45 -5.11 -4.17 -3.49
N ILE A 46 -5.65 -5.38 -3.59
CA ILE A 46 -4.94 -6.61 -3.24
C ILE A 46 -4.25 -7.12 -4.50
N TYR A 47 -2.93 -7.22 -4.46
CA TYR A 47 -2.14 -7.75 -5.55
C TYR A 47 -1.38 -9.02 -5.12
N CYS A 48 -1.00 -9.81 -6.11
CA CYS A 48 -0.11 -10.94 -5.91
C CYS A 48 1.25 -10.62 -6.52
N SER A 49 2.30 -10.69 -5.72
CA SER A 49 3.65 -10.41 -6.19
C SER A 49 4.23 -11.64 -6.90
N PHE A 50 4.40 -11.53 -8.21
CA PHE A 50 5.07 -12.54 -9.05
C PHE A 50 6.47 -12.07 -9.49
N GLY A 51 7.26 -11.56 -8.55
CA GLY A 51 8.64 -11.13 -8.81
C GLY A 51 8.78 -9.76 -9.48
N ARG A 52 7.70 -8.98 -9.59
CA ARG A 52 7.76 -7.59 -10.05
C ARG A 52 7.52 -6.63 -8.90
N PRO A 53 8.31 -5.53 -8.78
CA PRO A 53 8.08 -4.53 -7.76
C PRO A 53 6.67 -3.93 -7.87
N TYR A 54 6.03 -3.79 -6.74
CA TYR A 54 4.75 -3.14 -6.57
C TYR A 54 4.81 -2.27 -5.32
N GLY A 55 4.09 -1.17 -5.29
CA GLY A 55 4.08 -0.32 -4.11
C GLY A 55 3.07 0.79 -4.15
N CYS A 56 3.11 1.59 -3.10
CA CYS A 56 2.32 2.79 -2.96
C CYS A 56 3.20 3.90 -2.38
N VAL A 57 3.13 5.08 -2.97
CA VAL A 57 3.78 6.29 -2.46
C VAL A 57 2.73 7.17 -1.81
N VAL A 58 2.99 7.56 -0.58
CA VAL A 58 2.16 8.51 0.18
C VAL A 58 2.99 9.74 0.48
N THR A 59 2.46 10.91 0.08
CA THR A 59 2.99 12.23 0.43
C THR A 59 1.95 13.01 1.22
N LYS A 60 2.25 14.24 1.61
CA LYS A 60 1.31 15.11 2.33
C LYS A 60 0.02 15.36 1.55
N ASP A 61 0.08 15.36 0.23
CA ASP A 61 -1.02 15.72 -0.68
C ASP A 61 -1.50 14.55 -1.57
N LYS A 62 -0.70 13.50 -1.76
CA LYS A 62 -0.99 12.42 -2.71
C LYS A 62 -0.91 11.04 -2.07
N ILE A 63 -1.65 10.12 -2.67
CA ILE A 63 -1.47 8.68 -2.51
C ILE A 63 -1.59 8.03 -3.89
N VAL A 64 -0.56 7.30 -4.31
CA VAL A 64 -0.46 6.76 -5.67
C VAL A 64 0.14 5.36 -5.62
N THR A 65 -0.55 4.39 -6.22
CA THR A 65 -0.01 3.04 -6.42
C THR A 65 0.92 3.00 -7.63
N ILE A 66 1.91 2.11 -7.58
CA ILE A 66 2.84 1.86 -8.68
C ILE A 66 2.76 0.38 -9.04
N SER A 67 2.53 0.07 -10.30
CA SER A 67 2.38 -1.29 -10.79
C SER A 67 3.05 -1.51 -12.14
N ALA A 68 3.35 -2.78 -12.43
CA ALA A 68 3.86 -3.17 -13.74
C ALA A 68 2.76 -3.10 -14.80
N ASN A 69 3.14 -2.85 -16.05
CA ASN A 69 2.20 -2.74 -17.18
C ASN A 69 1.40 -4.03 -17.46
N ILE A 70 1.89 -5.19 -17.03
CA ILE A 70 1.13 -6.43 -17.17
C ILE A 70 -0.19 -6.41 -16.42
N ASP A 71 -0.26 -5.62 -15.34
CA ASP A 71 -1.45 -5.43 -14.53
C ASP A 71 -2.23 -4.17 -14.93
N ALA A 72 -1.90 -3.58 -16.10
CA ALA A 72 -2.45 -2.32 -16.57
C ALA A 72 -3.96 -2.25 -16.38
N SER A 73 -4.45 -1.12 -15.89
CA SER A 73 -5.83 -0.83 -15.52
C SER A 73 -6.37 -1.51 -14.24
N GLN A 74 -5.88 -2.68 -13.83
CA GLN A 74 -6.41 -3.37 -12.63
C GLN A 74 -6.14 -2.59 -11.33
N PRO A 75 -4.91 -2.10 -11.05
CA PRO A 75 -4.66 -1.31 -9.86
C PRO A 75 -5.50 -0.03 -9.81
N TRP A 76 -5.63 0.66 -10.93
CA TRP A 76 -6.49 1.84 -11.00
C TRP A 76 -7.97 1.52 -10.76
N ARG A 77 -8.49 0.46 -11.41
CA ARG A 77 -9.90 0.06 -11.27
C ARG A 77 -10.27 -0.37 -9.86
N ARG A 78 -9.34 -1.03 -9.17
CA ARG A 78 -9.56 -1.71 -7.89
C ARG A 78 -8.96 -0.97 -6.70
N SER A 79 -8.47 0.24 -6.89
CA SER A 79 -8.03 1.10 -5.81
C SER A 79 -8.80 2.40 -5.77
N TYR A 80 -8.81 3.00 -4.60
CA TYR A 80 -9.44 4.28 -4.40
C TYR A 80 -8.58 5.45 -4.90
N CYS A 81 -7.28 5.27 -4.98
CA CYS A 81 -6.30 6.28 -5.39
C CYS A 81 -5.90 6.17 -6.87
N ASP A 82 -5.00 7.04 -7.31
CA ASP A 82 -4.39 7.01 -8.63
C ASP A 82 -3.35 5.90 -8.75
N ASN A 83 -2.97 5.58 -9.99
CA ASN A 83 -1.98 4.56 -10.31
C ASN A 83 -1.00 5.07 -11.37
N VAL A 84 0.29 4.82 -11.14
CA VAL A 84 1.36 4.98 -12.13
C VAL A 84 1.81 3.59 -12.58
N ILE A 85 1.84 3.40 -13.89
CA ILE A 85 2.24 2.15 -14.52
C ILE A 85 3.67 2.29 -15.03
N TYR A 86 4.53 1.33 -14.69
CA TYR A 86 5.86 1.23 -15.27
C TYR A 86 5.94 0.05 -16.24
N THR A 87 6.75 0.21 -17.28
CA THR A 87 7.12 -0.82 -18.23
C THR A 87 8.55 -1.28 -17.97
N ASP A 88 8.95 -2.47 -18.41
CA ASP A 88 10.32 -2.94 -18.32
C ASP A 88 10.97 -2.77 -16.94
N TRP A 89 10.58 -3.65 -16.00
CA TRP A 89 11.10 -3.68 -14.64
C TRP A 89 12.63 -3.87 -14.55
N LYS A 90 13.28 -4.47 -15.55
CA LYS A 90 14.74 -4.68 -15.60
C LYS A 90 15.53 -3.37 -15.68
N ARG A 91 14.90 -2.29 -16.14
CA ARG A 91 15.51 -0.96 -16.23
C ARG A 91 15.25 -0.09 -15.00
N ASP A 92 14.87 -0.69 -13.88
CA ASP A 92 14.50 0.02 -12.63
C ASP A 92 13.39 1.08 -12.82
N ASN A 93 12.48 0.83 -13.77
CA ASN A 93 11.39 1.76 -14.07
C ASN A 93 10.41 1.93 -12.90
N PHE A 94 10.34 0.97 -11.97
CA PHE A 94 9.61 1.13 -10.71
C PHE A 94 10.15 2.34 -9.91
N LEU A 95 11.46 2.48 -9.81
CA LEU A 95 12.09 3.61 -9.10
C LEU A 95 11.87 4.94 -9.83
N ARG A 96 11.91 4.93 -11.17
CA ARG A 96 11.58 6.11 -11.97
C ARG A 96 10.13 6.53 -11.79
N ALA A 97 9.22 5.57 -11.60
CA ALA A 97 7.82 5.85 -11.28
C ALA A 97 7.69 6.56 -9.92
N ILE A 98 8.45 6.15 -8.90
CA ILE A 98 8.50 6.86 -7.61
C ILE A 98 8.90 8.32 -7.83
N VAL A 99 9.98 8.56 -8.57
CA VAL A 99 10.46 9.92 -8.89
C VAL A 99 9.39 10.72 -9.65
N SER A 100 8.67 10.11 -10.58
CA SER A 100 7.64 10.80 -11.37
C SER A 100 6.45 11.27 -10.53
N ILE A 101 6.11 10.55 -9.47
CA ILE A 101 5.02 10.92 -8.54
C ILE A 101 5.38 12.17 -7.74
N ILE A 102 6.62 12.27 -7.31
CA ILE A 102 7.09 13.39 -6.48
C ILE A 102 7.35 14.64 -7.33
N GLY A 103 7.80 14.43 -8.56
CA GLY A 103 8.31 15.48 -9.45
C GLY A 103 9.84 15.55 -9.40
N ARG A 104 10.45 15.73 -10.56
CA ARG A 104 11.92 15.68 -10.73
C ARG A 104 12.67 16.73 -9.94
N ASP A 105 12.05 17.86 -9.68
CA ASP A 105 12.67 19.00 -8.98
C ASP A 105 12.48 18.94 -7.46
N LYS A 106 11.79 17.92 -6.95
CA LYS A 106 11.56 17.73 -5.52
C LYS A 106 12.42 16.59 -5.00
N SER A 107 13.20 16.85 -3.98
CA SER A 107 13.95 15.84 -3.25
C SER A 107 13.41 15.77 -1.82
N PRO A 108 12.69 14.70 -1.45
CA PRO A 108 12.22 14.51 -0.08
C PRO A 108 13.43 14.37 0.85
N LYS A 109 13.42 15.06 1.98
CA LYS A 109 14.51 14.99 2.96
C LYS A 109 14.39 13.76 3.85
N ASN A 110 13.18 13.40 4.24
CA ASN A 110 12.91 12.31 5.16
C ASN A 110 11.90 11.33 4.53
N ILE A 111 12.31 10.08 4.38
CA ILE A 111 11.52 9.02 3.73
C ILE A 111 11.26 7.88 4.71
N GLY A 112 9.98 7.55 4.92
CA GLY A 112 9.57 6.36 5.66
C GLY A 112 9.56 5.12 4.77
N LEU A 113 10.11 4.01 5.27
CA LEU A 113 10.15 2.72 4.58
C LEU A 113 9.69 1.61 5.54
N GLU A 114 9.14 0.54 4.99
CA GLU A 114 8.81 -0.69 5.72
C GLU A 114 10.06 -1.57 5.85
N TYR A 115 10.85 -1.42 6.91
CA TYR A 115 12.09 -2.17 7.12
C TYR A 115 11.86 -3.67 7.34
N ASP A 116 10.66 -4.06 7.74
CA ASP A 116 10.24 -5.46 7.89
C ASP A 116 9.85 -6.13 6.57
N HIS A 117 9.77 -5.38 5.48
CA HIS A 117 9.37 -5.89 4.17
C HIS A 117 10.31 -5.52 3.02
N ILE A 118 10.88 -4.31 3.04
CA ILE A 118 11.73 -3.84 1.93
C ILE A 118 13.02 -4.65 1.84
N THR A 119 13.38 -5.09 0.63
CA THR A 119 14.65 -5.78 0.43
C THR A 119 15.83 -4.80 0.50
N LEU A 120 17.00 -5.29 0.90
CA LEU A 120 18.23 -4.48 0.90
C LEU A 120 18.52 -3.90 -0.47
N GLU A 121 18.35 -4.69 -1.54
CA GLU A 121 18.55 -4.23 -2.92
C GLU A 121 17.67 -3.02 -3.26
N ILE A 122 16.36 -3.09 -2.97
CA ILE A 122 15.44 -1.98 -3.24
C ILE A 122 15.79 -0.77 -2.36
N ARG A 123 16.16 -1.00 -1.09
CA ARG A 123 16.61 0.07 -0.17
C ARG A 123 17.85 0.80 -0.70
N GLU A 124 18.85 0.06 -1.19
CA GLU A 124 20.07 0.65 -1.77
C GLU A 124 19.76 1.43 -3.04
N LYS A 125 18.95 0.88 -3.93
CA LYS A 125 18.51 1.56 -5.15
C LYS A 125 17.74 2.85 -4.87
N ILE A 126 16.81 2.85 -3.91
CA ILE A 126 16.11 4.06 -3.47
C ILE A 126 17.15 5.08 -2.92
N GLY A 127 18.11 4.62 -2.12
CA GLY A 127 19.16 5.47 -1.58
C GLY A 127 20.06 6.10 -2.64
N SER A 128 20.33 5.40 -3.74
CA SER A 128 21.11 5.94 -4.85
C SER A 128 20.38 7.05 -5.63
N ILE A 129 19.05 7.06 -5.59
CA ILE A 129 18.23 8.12 -6.21
C ILE A 129 18.07 9.31 -5.27
N PHE A 130 17.77 9.03 -4.01
CA PHE A 130 17.53 10.05 -2.98
C PHE A 130 18.76 10.18 -2.06
N ILE A 131 19.90 10.56 -2.64
CA ILE A 131 21.22 10.55 -1.98
C ILE A 131 21.33 11.48 -0.76
N PHE A 132 20.48 12.49 -0.67
CA PHE A 132 20.44 13.44 0.44
C PHE A 132 19.31 13.15 1.43
N SER A 133 18.57 12.04 1.24
CA SER A 133 17.45 11.70 2.10
C SER A 133 17.87 10.85 3.29
N VAL A 134 17.22 11.12 4.43
CA VAL A 134 17.26 10.27 5.61
C VAL A 134 16.12 9.27 5.55
N PHE A 135 16.41 8.02 5.87
CA PHE A 135 15.42 6.94 5.85
C PHE A 135 15.07 6.50 7.26
N SER A 136 13.80 6.32 7.53
CA SER A 136 13.27 5.89 8.82
C SER A 136 12.35 4.69 8.68
N ASP A 137 12.41 3.78 9.65
CA ASP A 137 11.48 2.65 9.72
C ASP A 137 10.10 3.11 10.22
N VAL A 138 9.07 2.78 9.46
CA VAL A 138 7.67 3.05 9.81
C VAL A 138 6.86 1.78 10.11
N SER A 139 7.45 0.60 10.03
CA SER A 139 6.78 -0.71 10.13
C SER A 139 5.94 -0.84 11.39
N LYS A 140 6.51 -0.50 12.54
CA LYS A 140 5.82 -0.60 13.85
C LYS A 140 4.64 0.37 13.97
N ASP A 141 4.77 1.57 13.43
CA ASP A 141 3.70 2.55 13.49
C ASP A 141 2.55 2.18 12.55
N LEU A 142 2.86 1.68 11.35
CA LEU A 142 1.86 1.15 10.43
C LEU A 142 1.12 -0.06 11.01
N MET A 143 1.83 -0.95 11.69
CA MET A 143 1.21 -2.09 12.38
C MET A 143 0.23 -1.61 13.47
N LYS A 144 0.62 -0.64 14.28
CA LYS A 144 -0.27 -0.08 15.33
C LYS A 144 -1.57 0.48 14.76
N LEU A 145 -1.52 1.17 13.61
CA LEU A 145 -2.72 1.70 12.96
C LEU A 145 -3.70 0.59 12.54
N ARG A 146 -3.19 -0.59 12.16
CA ARG A 146 -4.02 -1.74 11.75
C ARG A 146 -4.49 -2.62 12.91
N MET A 147 -3.90 -2.48 14.11
CA MET A 147 -4.26 -3.29 15.28
C MET A 147 -5.67 -2.96 15.79
N ILE A 148 -6.04 -1.69 15.81
CA ILE A 148 -7.37 -1.25 16.24
C ILE A 148 -8.27 -1.15 15.01
N LYS A 149 -9.31 -2.00 14.97
CA LYS A 149 -10.21 -2.13 13.83
C LYS A 149 -11.27 -1.03 13.84
N SER A 150 -11.61 -0.53 12.66
CA SER A 150 -12.76 0.36 12.48
C SER A 150 -14.08 -0.43 12.52
N ASN A 151 -15.20 0.27 12.62
CA ASN A 151 -16.51 -0.36 12.58
C ASN A 151 -16.76 -1.09 11.25
N GLU A 152 -16.32 -0.52 10.11
CA GLU A 152 -16.43 -1.17 8.81
C GLU A 152 -15.60 -2.45 8.74
N GLU A 153 -14.39 -2.44 9.29
CA GLU A 153 -13.52 -3.63 9.37
C GLU A 153 -14.16 -4.72 10.24
N ILE A 154 -14.74 -4.34 11.39
CA ILE A 154 -15.42 -5.27 12.30
C ILE A 154 -16.61 -5.94 11.60
N GLU A 155 -17.42 -5.20 10.86
CA GLU A 155 -18.55 -5.77 10.14
C GLU A 155 -18.12 -6.76 9.03
N ILE A 156 -17.04 -6.47 8.31
CA ILE A 156 -16.48 -7.40 7.32
C ILE A 156 -15.94 -8.66 8.00
N ILE A 157 -15.25 -8.53 9.14
CA ILE A 157 -14.74 -9.66 9.94
C ILE A 157 -15.90 -10.55 10.42
N LYS A 158 -16.96 -9.96 10.98
CA LYS A 158 -18.17 -10.69 11.40
C LYS A 158 -18.82 -11.44 10.25
N ASN A 159 -18.95 -10.79 9.09
CA ASN A 159 -19.51 -11.44 7.91
C ASN A 159 -18.64 -12.60 7.41
N GLY A 160 -17.31 -12.44 7.42
CA GLY A 160 -16.38 -13.51 7.11
C GLY A 160 -16.49 -14.70 8.07
N ALA A 161 -16.60 -14.45 9.37
CA ALA A 161 -16.79 -15.48 10.38
C ALA A 161 -18.11 -16.26 10.13
N ARG A 162 -19.22 -15.54 9.88
CA ARG A 162 -20.52 -16.18 9.55
C ARG A 162 -20.43 -17.08 8.31
N ILE A 163 -19.72 -16.66 7.28
CA ILE A 163 -19.54 -17.48 6.07
C ILE A 163 -18.72 -18.74 6.39
N ALA A 164 -17.68 -18.62 7.22
CA ALA A 164 -16.87 -19.76 7.65
C ALA A 164 -17.72 -20.77 8.45
N ASP A 165 -18.57 -20.30 9.37
CA ASP A 165 -19.49 -21.15 10.16
C ASP A 165 -20.44 -21.93 9.24
N LEU A 166 -21.09 -21.24 8.28
CA LEU A 166 -21.96 -21.89 7.29
C LEU A 166 -21.22 -22.96 6.47
N GLY A 167 -19.97 -22.67 6.06
CA GLY A 167 -19.12 -23.64 5.38
C GLY A 167 -18.85 -24.88 6.25
N GLY A 168 -18.53 -24.65 7.53
CA GLY A 168 -18.32 -25.74 8.51
C GLY A 168 -19.58 -26.61 8.70
N GLU A 169 -20.74 -26.00 8.86
CA GLU A 169 -22.02 -26.72 8.98
C GLU A 169 -22.33 -27.58 7.75
N GLU A 170 -22.08 -27.05 6.54
CA GLU A 170 -22.31 -27.84 5.31
C GLU A 170 -21.33 -29.00 5.17
N ILE A 171 -20.07 -28.86 5.60
CA ILE A 171 -19.10 -29.94 5.62
C ILE A 171 -19.58 -31.06 6.56
N VAL A 172 -20.00 -30.73 7.77
CA VAL A 172 -20.49 -31.71 8.75
C VAL A 172 -21.72 -32.49 8.20
N LYS A 173 -22.61 -31.83 7.47
CA LYS A 173 -23.77 -32.50 6.83
C LYS A 173 -23.37 -33.48 5.71
N LYS A 174 -22.22 -33.30 5.10
CA LYS A 174 -21.74 -34.12 3.97
C LYS A 174 -20.80 -35.28 4.39
N ILE A 175 -20.16 -35.17 5.56
CA ILE A 175 -19.35 -36.26 6.13
C ILE A 175 -20.27 -37.21 6.86
N ARG A 176 -20.65 -38.29 6.17
CA ARG A 176 -21.36 -39.45 6.74
C ARG A 176 -20.65 -40.73 6.34
#